data_47e60f1abc3e1eae6cb86e39e84f06c7
#
_entry.id   47e60f1abc3e1eae6cb86e39e84f06c7
#
_cell.length_a   1.000
_cell.length_b   1.000
_cell.length_c   1.000
_cell.angle_alpha   90.00
_cell.angle_beta   90.00
_cell.angle_gamma   90.00
#
_symmetry.space_group_name_H-M   'P 1'
#
loop_
_entity.id
_entity.type
_entity.pdbx_description
1 polymer ?
#
loop_
_entity_poly.entity_id
_entity_poly.type
_entity_poly.pdbx_seq_one_letter_code
_entity_poly.pdbx_strand_id
1 'polypeptide(L)'
;MIATITQELAEHPELIYRVTVTEYHEMIANGTILSGEPFELLDGQIVRKIRAACGENLMTVGIEHALIVKRLAKLANLFEPLGCHLISQQPITLAPRDEPEPDAALIRGTVEDYSERHPGPADILCVIEVADSSLSRDRGYKLQLYANAGVPMYVLVNLVDRAVEVYLQPVLGEGRFSEVVRPSQGESIAFRTGSGETVLMSVKQIYL
;
A
#
# COMPACT_ATOMS: atom_id res chain seq x y z
N MET A 1 24.32 -11.17 -30.48
CA MET A 1 24.00 -10.33 -29.29
C MET A 1 23.98 -11.29 -28.12
N ILE A 2 24.78 -11.06 -27.08
CA ILE A 2 24.75 -11.91 -25.88
C ILE A 2 23.52 -11.45 -25.08
N ALA A 3 22.53 -12.34 -24.86
CA ALA A 3 21.41 -12.05 -23.98
C ALA A 3 21.95 -11.77 -22.57
N THR A 4 21.42 -10.73 -21.91
CA THR A 4 21.74 -10.47 -20.51
C THR A 4 20.92 -11.40 -19.63
N ILE A 5 21.40 -11.72 -18.43
CA ILE A 5 20.62 -12.51 -17.46
C ILE A 5 19.22 -11.89 -17.22
N THR A 6 19.10 -10.57 -17.27
CA THR A 6 17.82 -9.87 -17.13
C THR A 6 16.83 -10.22 -18.24
N GLN A 7 17.31 -10.38 -19.48
CA GLN A 7 16.46 -10.80 -20.62
C GLN A 7 16.01 -12.25 -20.46
N GLU A 8 16.94 -13.14 -20.08
CA GLU A 8 16.63 -14.54 -19.82
C GLU A 8 15.61 -14.71 -18.69
N LEU A 9 15.78 -13.99 -17.57
CA LEU A 9 14.82 -14.03 -16.45
C LEU A 9 13.47 -13.41 -16.79
N ALA A 10 13.40 -12.48 -17.74
CA ALA A 10 12.13 -11.93 -18.22
C ALA A 10 11.36 -12.94 -19.10
N GLU A 11 12.09 -13.76 -19.87
CA GLU A 11 11.52 -14.83 -20.72
C GLU A 11 11.21 -16.10 -19.90
N HIS A 12 11.94 -16.32 -18.80
CA HIS A 12 11.87 -17.49 -17.92
C HIS A 12 11.71 -17.09 -16.46
N PRO A 13 10.54 -16.50 -16.07
CA PRO A 13 10.32 -16.04 -14.69
C PRO A 13 10.32 -17.18 -13.66
N GLU A 14 10.13 -18.43 -14.09
CA GLU A 14 10.24 -19.63 -13.25
C GLU A 14 11.66 -19.88 -12.70
N LEU A 15 12.69 -19.28 -13.31
CA LEU A 15 14.07 -19.38 -12.83
C LEU A 15 14.33 -18.48 -11.62
N ILE A 16 13.44 -17.53 -11.33
CA ILE A 16 13.58 -16.62 -10.19
C ILE A 16 13.07 -17.31 -8.92
N TYR A 17 13.94 -17.47 -7.93
CA TYR A 17 13.47 -17.89 -6.61
C TYR A 17 12.63 -16.78 -5.99
N ARG A 18 11.44 -17.13 -5.52
CA ARG A 18 10.49 -16.20 -4.90
C ARG A 18 10.47 -16.43 -3.39
N VAL A 19 10.91 -15.43 -2.65
CA VAL A 19 10.95 -15.45 -1.19
C VAL A 19 9.53 -15.42 -0.62
N THR A 20 9.26 -16.26 0.37
CA THR A 20 8.00 -16.21 1.13
C THR A 20 8.08 -15.16 2.25
N VAL A 21 6.92 -14.72 2.77
CA VAL A 21 6.86 -13.83 3.94
C VAL A 21 7.59 -14.44 5.15
N THR A 22 7.46 -15.74 5.36
CA THR A 22 8.16 -16.44 6.44
C THR A 22 9.67 -16.33 6.30
N GLU A 23 10.20 -16.63 5.12
CA GLU A 23 11.64 -16.49 4.85
C GLU A 23 12.12 -15.04 4.96
N TYR A 24 11.30 -14.09 4.49
CA TYR A 24 11.60 -12.66 4.62
C TYR A 24 11.71 -12.23 6.09
N HIS A 25 10.79 -12.70 6.95
CA HIS A 25 10.85 -12.45 8.39
C HIS A 25 12.07 -13.12 9.03
N GLU A 26 12.43 -14.34 8.61
CA GLU A 26 13.67 -15.01 9.06
C GLU A 26 14.93 -14.22 8.67
N MET A 27 14.95 -13.63 7.44
CA MET A 27 16.06 -12.79 6.99
C MET A 27 16.19 -11.50 7.83
N ILE A 28 15.09 -10.95 8.29
CA ILE A 28 15.09 -9.80 9.22
C ILE A 28 15.53 -10.24 10.62
N ALA A 29 14.98 -11.34 11.11
CA ALA A 29 15.27 -11.83 12.46
C ALA A 29 16.73 -12.22 12.66
N ASN A 30 17.38 -12.77 11.63
CA ASN A 30 18.80 -13.15 11.66
C ASN A 30 19.76 -12.04 11.22
N GLY A 31 19.25 -10.84 10.87
CA GLY A 31 20.04 -9.68 10.48
C GLY A 31 20.59 -9.70 9.05
N THR A 32 20.15 -10.63 8.20
CA THR A 32 20.45 -10.60 6.75
C THR A 32 19.88 -9.35 6.11
N ILE A 33 18.68 -8.94 6.52
CA ILE A 33 18.06 -7.64 6.26
C ILE A 33 17.98 -6.90 7.58
N LEU A 34 18.51 -5.68 7.63
CA LEU A 34 18.44 -4.89 8.86
C LEU A 34 17.03 -4.38 9.09
N SER A 35 16.56 -4.50 10.34
CA SER A 35 15.27 -3.93 10.72
C SER A 35 15.24 -2.43 10.47
N GLY A 36 14.16 -1.94 9.85
CA GLY A 36 14.01 -0.53 9.48
C GLY A 36 14.62 -0.14 8.13
N GLU A 37 15.28 -1.07 7.42
CA GLU A 37 15.64 -0.85 6.02
C GLU A 37 14.36 -0.67 5.17
N PRO A 38 14.38 0.25 4.17
CA PRO A 38 13.20 0.57 3.38
C PRO A 38 12.93 -0.50 2.30
N PHE A 39 12.66 -1.71 2.72
CA PHE A 39 12.29 -2.82 1.85
C PHE A 39 10.82 -3.19 2.05
N GLU A 40 10.23 -3.74 1.01
CA GLU A 40 8.93 -4.42 1.01
C GLU A 40 9.05 -5.71 0.20
N LEU A 41 8.27 -6.73 0.52
CA LEU A 41 8.21 -7.97 -0.24
C LEU A 41 7.06 -7.90 -1.22
N LEU A 42 7.35 -8.00 -2.53
CA LEU A 42 6.36 -7.95 -3.61
C LEU A 42 6.58 -9.12 -4.57
N ASP A 43 5.61 -9.98 -4.72
CA ASP A 43 5.69 -11.22 -5.53
C ASP A 43 6.96 -12.03 -5.21
N GLY A 44 7.31 -12.11 -3.93
CA GLY A 44 8.52 -12.79 -3.46
C GLY A 44 9.83 -12.11 -3.85
N GLN A 45 9.80 -10.87 -4.30
CA GLN A 45 10.98 -10.06 -4.54
C GLN A 45 11.15 -9.02 -3.43
N ILE A 46 12.35 -8.92 -2.89
CA ILE A 46 12.71 -7.88 -1.91
C ILE A 46 12.98 -6.60 -2.69
N VAL A 47 12.05 -5.65 -2.59
CA VAL A 47 12.06 -4.41 -3.35
C VAL A 47 12.40 -3.24 -2.44
N ARG A 48 13.41 -2.44 -2.82
CA ARG A 48 13.72 -1.22 -2.08
C ARG A 48 12.68 -0.14 -2.39
N LYS A 49 12.11 0.42 -1.36
CA LYS A 49 11.23 1.59 -1.48
C LYS A 49 12.07 2.81 -1.88
N ILE A 50 11.91 3.25 -3.13
CA ILE A 50 12.54 4.49 -3.60
C ILE A 50 11.68 5.64 -3.06
N ARG A 51 12.11 6.24 -1.96
CA ARG A 51 11.45 7.41 -1.34
C ARG A 51 11.88 8.74 -1.97
N ALA A 52 12.41 8.73 -3.20
CA ALA A 52 12.93 9.92 -3.85
C ALA A 52 12.13 10.29 -5.10
N ALA A 53 11.77 11.57 -5.19
CA ALA A 53 11.54 12.22 -6.48
C ALA A 53 12.86 12.24 -7.30
N CYS A 54 12.75 12.10 -8.60
CA CYS A 54 13.84 12.06 -9.57
C CYS A 54 14.81 13.26 -9.38
N GLY A 55 16.00 13.00 -8.86
CA GLY A 55 17.05 14.00 -8.64
C GLY A 55 18.06 13.50 -7.61
N GLU A 56 19.30 13.60 -7.87
CA GLU A 56 20.54 13.06 -7.27
C GLU A 56 20.62 12.74 -5.75
N ASN A 57 19.52 12.84 -5.01
CA ASN A 57 19.42 12.47 -3.59
C ASN A 57 18.38 11.37 -3.36
N LEU A 58 18.82 10.15 -3.32
CA LEU A 58 18.03 8.91 -3.07
C LEU A 58 17.30 8.86 -1.71
N MET A 59 17.30 9.94 -0.92
CA MET A 59 16.90 9.92 0.49
C MET A 59 15.76 10.88 0.87
N THR A 60 15.18 11.64 -0.04
CA THR A 60 14.14 12.61 0.31
C THR A 60 12.77 12.23 -0.24
N VAL A 61 11.86 11.89 0.66
CA VAL A 61 10.41 11.86 0.38
C VAL A 61 9.99 13.25 -0.08
N GLY A 62 9.25 13.37 -1.18
CA GLY A 62 8.71 14.66 -1.63
C GLY A 62 7.94 15.34 -0.50
N ILE A 63 8.11 16.66 -0.35
CA ILE A 63 7.48 17.44 0.73
C ILE A 63 5.95 17.25 0.73
N GLU A 64 5.34 17.25 -0.46
CA GLU A 64 3.89 17.09 -0.61
C GLU A 64 3.43 15.69 -0.20
N HIS A 65 4.14 14.64 -0.61
CA HIS A 65 3.90 13.27 -0.18
C HIS A 65 3.95 13.15 1.36
N ALA A 66 5.04 13.61 1.98
CA ALA A 66 5.20 13.55 3.44
C ALA A 66 4.10 14.34 4.18
N LEU A 67 3.66 15.45 3.61
CA LEU A 67 2.60 16.27 4.19
C LEU A 67 1.26 15.52 4.15
N ILE A 68 0.93 14.88 3.04
CA ILE A 68 -0.32 14.12 2.90
C ILE A 68 -0.32 12.90 3.83
N VAL A 69 0.77 12.13 3.89
CA VAL A 69 0.88 11.00 4.82
C VAL A 69 0.70 11.46 6.27
N LYS A 70 1.30 12.58 6.67
CA LYS A 70 1.08 13.15 8.01
C LYS A 70 -0.35 13.61 8.25
N ARG A 71 -1.05 14.10 7.23
CA ARG A 71 -2.48 14.46 7.34
C ARG A 71 -3.36 13.22 7.50
N LEU A 72 -3.10 12.18 6.72
CA LEU A 72 -3.79 10.89 6.88
C LEU A 72 -3.60 10.36 8.30
N ALA A 73 -2.39 10.37 8.83
CA ALA A 73 -2.11 9.93 10.20
C ALA A 73 -2.88 10.74 11.26
N LYS A 74 -3.08 12.05 11.06
CA LYS A 74 -3.89 12.88 11.98
C LYS A 74 -5.38 12.51 11.98
N LEU A 75 -5.86 11.84 10.95
CA LEU A 75 -7.26 11.40 10.85
C LEU A 75 -7.52 10.08 11.59
N ALA A 76 -6.48 9.43 12.14
CA ALA A 76 -6.60 8.17 12.88
C ALA A 76 -7.66 8.26 13.98
N ASN A 77 -7.68 9.34 14.75
CA ASN A 77 -8.64 9.56 15.85
C ASN A 77 -10.12 9.53 15.42
N LEU A 78 -10.41 9.71 14.12
CA LEU A 78 -11.79 9.63 13.61
C LEU A 78 -12.28 8.19 13.50
N PHE A 79 -11.38 7.24 13.39
CA PHE A 79 -11.66 5.84 13.11
C PHE A 79 -11.67 4.96 14.36
N GLU A 80 -10.85 5.28 15.36
CA GLU A 80 -10.72 4.48 16.58
C GLU A 80 -12.07 4.23 17.30
N PRO A 81 -12.95 5.24 17.50
CA PRO A 81 -14.26 5.01 18.13
C PRO A 81 -15.19 4.11 17.30
N LEU A 82 -14.85 3.85 16.04
CA LEU A 82 -15.67 3.14 15.05
C LEU A 82 -15.16 1.71 14.78
N GLY A 83 -14.35 1.16 15.69
CA GLY A 83 -13.86 -0.22 15.64
C GLY A 83 -12.85 -0.48 14.53
N CYS A 84 -12.05 0.52 14.18
CA CYS A 84 -10.91 0.39 13.28
C CYS A 84 -9.86 1.45 13.61
N HIS A 85 -8.63 1.21 13.21
CA HIS A 85 -7.53 2.15 13.39
C HIS A 85 -6.76 2.35 12.07
N LEU A 86 -6.05 3.44 11.98
CA LEU A 86 -5.25 3.75 10.81
C LEU A 86 -3.76 3.50 11.12
N ILE A 87 -3.13 2.64 10.33
CA ILE A 87 -1.67 2.47 10.33
C ILE A 87 -1.05 3.31 9.21
N SER A 88 0.18 3.75 9.40
CA SER A 88 0.91 4.54 8.40
C SER A 88 2.31 3.99 8.21
N GLN A 89 2.65 3.68 6.97
CA GLN A 89 3.96 3.14 6.57
C GLN A 89 4.35 1.91 7.40
N GLN A 90 3.39 1.02 7.62
CA GLN A 90 3.54 -0.24 8.32
C GLN A 90 3.18 -1.39 7.37
N PRO A 91 3.82 -2.56 7.52
CA PRO A 91 3.55 -3.70 6.66
C PRO A 91 2.15 -4.28 6.86
N ILE A 92 1.60 -4.80 5.78
CA ILE A 92 0.41 -5.65 5.76
C ILE A 92 0.76 -6.95 5.03
N THR A 93 0.39 -8.09 5.59
CA THR A 93 0.72 -9.41 5.02
C THR A 93 -0.41 -9.88 4.11
N LEU A 94 -0.19 -9.91 2.79
CA LEU A 94 -1.22 -10.28 1.81
C LEU A 94 -1.12 -11.73 1.32
N ALA A 95 -0.22 -12.55 1.90
CA ALA A 95 0.04 -13.97 1.62
C ALA A 95 0.86 -14.26 0.37
N PRO A 96 1.32 -15.49 0.18
CA PRO A 96 2.42 -16.01 1.00
C PRO A 96 3.76 -15.33 0.64
N ARG A 97 3.72 -14.42 -0.35
CA ARG A 97 4.90 -13.76 -0.96
C ARG A 97 4.79 -12.25 -1.06
N ASP A 98 3.79 -11.68 -0.41
CA ASP A 98 3.52 -10.24 -0.49
C ASP A 98 3.35 -9.64 0.90
N GLU A 99 4.21 -8.70 1.22
CA GLU A 99 4.16 -7.87 2.42
C GLU A 99 4.52 -6.42 2.07
N PRO A 100 3.59 -5.71 1.39
CA PRO A 100 3.78 -4.31 1.09
C PRO A 100 3.65 -3.44 2.34
N GLU A 101 4.29 -2.27 2.30
CA GLU A 101 4.12 -1.21 3.30
C GLU A 101 3.40 -0.02 2.66
N PRO A 102 2.07 0.05 2.70
CA PRO A 102 1.33 1.17 2.15
C PRO A 102 1.59 2.46 2.94
N ASP A 103 1.34 3.60 2.30
CA ASP A 103 1.47 4.91 2.97
C ASP A 103 0.47 5.07 4.11
N ALA A 104 -0.74 4.49 3.96
CA ALA A 104 -1.67 4.28 5.06
C ALA A 104 -2.59 3.07 4.78
N ALA A 105 -3.09 2.45 5.86
CA ALA A 105 -4.17 1.48 5.74
C ALA A 105 -5.14 1.62 6.92
N LEU A 106 -6.44 1.45 6.63
CA LEU A 106 -7.49 1.37 7.63
C LEU A 106 -7.71 -0.09 7.99
N ILE A 107 -7.44 -0.43 9.24
CA ILE A 107 -7.42 -1.79 9.77
C ILE A 107 -8.55 -1.97 10.77
N ARG A 108 -9.23 -3.10 10.71
CA ARG A 108 -10.30 -3.49 11.64
C ARG A 108 -9.73 -3.72 13.04
N GLY A 109 -10.50 -3.38 14.09
CA GLY A 109 -10.10 -3.62 15.48
C GLY A 109 -9.16 -2.54 16.02
N THR A 110 -8.43 -2.90 17.07
CA THR A 110 -7.49 -2.03 17.78
C THR A 110 -6.03 -2.36 17.44
N VAL A 111 -5.09 -1.52 17.85
CA VAL A 111 -3.66 -1.76 17.64
C VAL A 111 -3.19 -3.02 18.39
N GLU A 112 -3.78 -3.30 19.55
CA GLU A 112 -3.44 -4.43 20.41
C GLU A 112 -3.76 -5.79 19.75
N ASP A 113 -4.74 -5.84 18.85
CA ASP A 113 -5.11 -7.05 18.11
C ASP A 113 -3.98 -7.52 17.15
N TYR A 114 -2.99 -6.66 16.90
CA TYR A 114 -1.87 -6.89 15.98
C TYR A 114 -0.50 -6.86 16.67
N SER A 115 -0.46 -7.10 17.98
CA SER A 115 0.78 -7.12 18.75
C SER A 115 1.77 -8.24 18.36
N GLU A 116 1.26 -9.33 17.75
CA GLU A 116 2.07 -10.51 17.38
C GLU A 116 2.09 -10.81 15.87
N ARG A 117 1.36 -10.04 15.06
CA ARG A 117 1.31 -10.23 13.61
C ARG A 117 0.98 -8.94 12.88
N HIS A 118 1.31 -8.88 11.61
CA HIS A 118 0.79 -7.83 10.74
C HIS A 118 -0.66 -8.10 10.32
N PRO A 119 -1.44 -7.05 9.98
CA PRO A 119 -2.78 -7.21 9.44
C PRO A 119 -2.78 -8.01 8.13
N GLY A 120 -3.72 -8.93 8.00
CA GLY A 120 -3.96 -9.71 6.77
C GLY A 120 -5.17 -9.21 5.97
N PRO A 121 -5.50 -9.85 4.83
CA PRO A 121 -6.57 -9.39 3.94
C PRO A 121 -7.95 -9.20 4.60
N ALA A 122 -8.31 -10.07 5.56
CA ALA A 122 -9.59 -9.99 6.28
C ALA A 122 -9.67 -8.82 7.27
N ASP A 123 -8.52 -8.30 7.66
CA ASP A 123 -8.40 -7.20 8.63
C ASP A 123 -8.46 -5.83 7.95
N ILE A 124 -8.17 -5.78 6.64
CA ILE A 124 -8.01 -4.55 5.90
C ILE A 124 -9.36 -4.03 5.41
N LEU A 125 -9.67 -2.78 5.73
CA LEU A 125 -10.87 -2.07 5.25
C LEU A 125 -10.55 -1.17 4.05
N CYS A 126 -9.36 -0.58 4.03
CA CYS A 126 -8.91 0.28 2.95
C CYS A 126 -7.38 0.34 2.94
N VAL A 127 -6.79 0.39 1.75
CA VAL A 127 -5.38 0.74 1.54
C VAL A 127 -5.30 2.09 0.84
N ILE A 128 -4.34 2.92 1.25
CA ILE A 128 -4.11 4.26 0.67
C ILE A 128 -2.63 4.37 0.28
N GLU A 129 -2.38 4.69 -0.98
CA GLU A 129 -1.05 5.04 -1.49
C GLU A 129 -1.03 6.50 -1.96
N VAL A 130 0.05 7.20 -1.69
CA VAL A 130 0.29 8.57 -2.11
C VAL A 130 1.38 8.54 -3.18
N ALA A 131 0.98 8.64 -4.43
CA ALA A 131 1.83 8.38 -5.58
C ALA A 131 2.37 9.66 -6.22
N ASP A 132 3.68 9.75 -6.31
CA ASP A 132 4.44 10.71 -7.12
C ASP A 132 5.26 9.93 -8.15
N SER A 133 6.52 9.70 -7.92
CA SER A 133 7.40 8.88 -8.78
C SER A 133 7.01 7.38 -8.80
N SER A 134 6.25 6.90 -7.82
CA SER A 134 5.73 5.54 -7.72
C SER A 134 4.45 5.29 -8.52
N LEU A 135 3.84 6.31 -9.13
CA LEU A 135 2.50 6.26 -9.75
C LEU A 135 2.29 5.05 -10.67
N SER A 136 3.26 4.74 -11.53
CA SER A 136 3.16 3.60 -12.44
C SER A 136 3.06 2.26 -11.71
N ARG A 137 3.81 2.09 -10.61
CA ARG A 137 3.78 0.89 -9.77
C ARG A 137 2.49 0.80 -8.97
N ASP A 138 2.04 1.90 -8.40
CA ASP A 138 0.87 1.95 -7.52
C ASP A 138 -0.43 1.80 -8.32
N ARG A 139 -0.50 2.38 -9.52
CA ARG A 139 -1.63 2.19 -10.46
C ARG A 139 -1.58 0.84 -11.21
N GLY A 140 -0.43 0.21 -11.28
CA GLY A 140 -0.19 -1.06 -11.96
C GLY A 140 -0.12 -2.24 -10.99
N TYR A 141 1.10 -2.61 -10.59
CA TYR A 141 1.35 -3.82 -9.80
C TYR A 141 0.63 -3.82 -8.44
N LYS A 142 0.73 -2.74 -7.65
CA LYS A 142 0.11 -2.68 -6.32
C LYS A 142 -1.43 -2.70 -6.41
N LEU A 143 -2.02 -2.06 -7.41
CA LEU A 143 -3.45 -2.16 -7.66
C LEU A 143 -3.88 -3.62 -7.88
N GLN A 144 -3.15 -4.37 -8.72
CA GLN A 144 -3.42 -5.78 -8.98
C GLN A 144 -3.24 -6.62 -7.72
N LEU A 145 -2.19 -6.37 -6.96
CA LEU A 145 -1.90 -7.02 -5.71
C LEU A 145 -3.06 -6.86 -4.71
N TYR A 146 -3.49 -5.62 -4.46
CA TYR A 146 -4.58 -5.34 -3.53
C TYR A 146 -5.93 -5.90 -4.00
N ALA A 147 -6.20 -5.87 -5.31
CA ALA A 147 -7.41 -6.48 -5.87
C ALA A 147 -7.41 -8.01 -5.69
N ASN A 148 -6.29 -8.68 -5.99
CA ASN A 148 -6.17 -10.13 -5.83
C ASN A 148 -6.22 -10.56 -4.35
N ALA A 149 -5.74 -9.75 -3.44
CA ALA A 149 -5.85 -9.97 -2.00
C ALA A 149 -7.26 -9.72 -1.46
N GLY A 150 -8.18 -9.19 -2.27
CA GLY A 150 -9.55 -8.89 -1.85
C GLY A 150 -9.68 -7.66 -0.96
N VAL A 151 -8.72 -6.73 -1.01
CA VAL A 151 -8.82 -5.45 -0.30
C VAL A 151 -10.07 -4.70 -0.76
N PRO A 152 -11.03 -4.40 0.13
CA PRO A 152 -12.34 -3.88 -0.29
C PRO A 152 -12.29 -2.52 -0.98
N MET A 153 -11.31 -1.69 -0.59
CA MET A 153 -11.14 -0.32 -1.07
C MET A 153 -9.66 0.00 -1.22
N TYR A 154 -9.28 0.51 -2.38
CA TYR A 154 -7.95 1.05 -2.63
C TYR A 154 -8.05 2.51 -3.05
N VAL A 155 -7.36 3.39 -2.36
CA VAL A 155 -7.32 4.83 -2.64
C VAL A 155 -5.93 5.21 -3.12
N LEU A 156 -5.85 5.77 -4.31
CA LEU A 156 -4.62 6.28 -4.89
C LEU A 156 -4.67 7.82 -4.92
N VAL A 157 -3.88 8.45 -4.07
CA VAL A 157 -3.69 9.90 -4.07
C VAL A 157 -2.60 10.25 -5.07
N ASN A 158 -3.01 10.58 -6.28
CA ASN A 158 -2.11 10.85 -7.40
C ASN A 158 -1.64 12.31 -7.37
N LEU A 159 -0.40 12.54 -6.99
CA LEU A 159 0.21 13.87 -6.89
C LEU A 159 0.54 14.46 -8.26
N VAL A 160 0.84 13.60 -9.25
CA VAL A 160 1.21 14.03 -10.60
C VAL A 160 0.03 14.74 -11.28
N ASP A 161 -1.16 14.12 -11.22
CA ASP A 161 -2.38 14.64 -11.84
C ASP A 161 -3.24 15.45 -10.85
N ARG A 162 -2.83 15.55 -9.58
CA ARG A 162 -3.58 16.17 -8.45
C ARG A 162 -5.00 15.62 -8.35
N ALA A 163 -5.13 14.31 -8.44
CA ALA A 163 -6.39 13.58 -8.46
C ALA A 163 -6.40 12.49 -7.38
N VAL A 164 -7.61 12.12 -6.92
CA VAL A 164 -7.81 10.94 -6.10
C VAL A 164 -8.58 9.91 -6.92
N GLU A 165 -8.09 8.68 -6.89
CA GLU A 165 -8.74 7.55 -7.52
C GLU A 165 -9.14 6.55 -6.42
N VAL A 166 -10.42 6.21 -6.40
CA VAL A 166 -10.99 5.27 -5.42
C VAL A 166 -11.43 4.03 -6.18
N TYR A 167 -10.77 2.93 -5.90
CA TYR A 167 -11.03 1.63 -6.49
C TYR A 167 -11.81 0.77 -5.51
N LEU A 168 -12.94 0.23 -5.95
CA LEU A 168 -13.90 -0.52 -5.15
C LEU A 168 -14.26 -1.83 -5.83
N GLN A 169 -14.78 -2.78 -5.05
CA GLN A 169 -15.25 -4.07 -5.53
C GLN A 169 -14.14 -4.86 -6.24
N PRO A 170 -13.17 -5.40 -5.48
CA PRO A 170 -12.08 -6.21 -6.04
C PRO A 170 -12.64 -7.46 -6.73
N VAL A 171 -12.09 -7.78 -7.91
CA VAL A 171 -12.39 -9.01 -8.64
C VAL A 171 -11.24 -9.97 -8.43
N LEU A 172 -11.44 -10.94 -7.55
CA LEU A 172 -10.41 -11.91 -7.15
C LEU A 172 -9.89 -12.70 -8.36
N GLY A 173 -8.58 -12.82 -8.45
CA GLY A 173 -7.92 -13.57 -9.53
C GLY A 173 -7.82 -12.80 -10.86
N GLU A 174 -8.46 -11.63 -11.00
CA GLU A 174 -8.38 -10.80 -12.20
C GLU A 174 -7.45 -9.58 -12.02
N GLY A 175 -6.96 -9.33 -10.80
CA GLY A 175 -6.05 -8.21 -10.51
C GLY A 175 -6.65 -6.84 -10.82
N ARG A 176 -7.96 -6.68 -10.64
CA ARG A 176 -8.66 -5.42 -10.91
C ARG A 176 -9.80 -5.17 -9.95
N PHE A 177 -10.22 -3.93 -9.89
CA PHE A 177 -11.46 -3.52 -9.25
C PHE A 177 -12.53 -3.27 -10.31
N SER A 178 -13.79 -3.61 -10.03
CA SER A 178 -14.89 -3.44 -10.99
C SER A 178 -15.46 -2.02 -11.01
N GLU A 179 -15.18 -1.22 -9.99
CA GLU A 179 -15.64 0.16 -9.87
C GLU A 179 -14.47 1.10 -9.57
N VAL A 180 -14.43 2.23 -10.28
CA VAL A 180 -13.44 3.30 -10.07
C VAL A 180 -14.15 4.64 -10.02
N VAL A 181 -13.98 5.34 -8.90
CA VAL A 181 -14.54 6.69 -8.71
C VAL A 181 -13.39 7.69 -8.63
N ARG A 182 -13.56 8.85 -9.25
CA ARG A 182 -12.60 9.96 -9.19
C ARG A 182 -13.30 11.21 -8.65
N PRO A 183 -13.38 11.32 -7.30
CA PRO A 183 -14.05 12.46 -6.70
C PRO A 183 -13.30 13.76 -6.97
N SER A 184 -14.02 14.83 -7.30
CA SER A 184 -13.48 16.17 -7.43
C SER A 184 -13.07 16.74 -6.06
N GLN A 185 -12.37 17.88 -6.04
CA GLN A 185 -11.94 18.54 -4.81
C GLN A 185 -13.09 18.93 -3.85
N GLY A 186 -14.29 19.15 -4.40
CA GLY A 186 -15.49 19.49 -3.61
C GLY A 186 -16.25 18.28 -3.06
N GLU A 187 -15.89 17.08 -3.46
CA GLU A 187 -16.55 15.85 -3.06
C GLU A 187 -15.83 15.14 -1.92
N SER A 188 -16.47 14.09 -1.40
CA SER A 188 -15.95 13.30 -0.29
C SER A 188 -15.78 11.84 -0.68
N ILE A 189 -14.80 11.21 -0.06
CA ILE A 189 -14.56 9.77 -0.10
C ILE A 189 -15.28 9.15 1.09
N ALA A 190 -16.00 8.05 0.86
CA ALA A 190 -16.74 7.33 1.89
C ALA A 190 -15.94 6.11 2.36
N PHE A 191 -15.43 6.16 3.60
CA PHE A 191 -14.70 5.06 4.22
C PHE A 191 -15.66 4.23 5.09
N ARG A 192 -15.78 2.94 4.80
CA ARG A 192 -16.49 2.01 5.69
C ARG A 192 -15.60 1.65 6.88
N THR A 193 -16.18 1.65 8.06
CA THR A 193 -15.49 1.38 9.33
C THR A 193 -15.73 -0.04 9.83
N GLY A 194 -15.04 -0.42 10.88
CA GLY A 194 -15.19 -1.72 11.53
C GLY A 194 -16.59 -1.94 12.12
N SER A 195 -17.24 -0.89 12.60
CA SER A 195 -18.64 -0.92 13.09
C SER A 195 -19.69 -0.99 11.97
N GLY A 196 -19.27 -0.81 10.70
CA GLY A 196 -20.18 -0.72 9.55
C GLY A 196 -20.70 0.69 9.24
N GLU A 197 -20.32 1.67 10.04
CA GLU A 197 -20.60 3.09 9.78
C GLU A 197 -19.75 3.61 8.63
N THR A 198 -20.08 4.81 8.14
CA THR A 198 -19.33 5.45 7.06
C THR A 198 -18.79 6.79 7.53
N VAL A 199 -17.49 6.97 7.39
CA VAL A 199 -16.80 8.26 7.58
C VAL A 199 -16.63 8.93 6.22
N LEU A 200 -17.10 10.17 6.09
CA LEU A 200 -16.89 10.98 4.90
C LEU A 200 -15.68 11.88 5.09
N MET A 201 -14.70 11.76 4.19
CA MET A 201 -13.52 12.58 4.14
C MET A 201 -13.51 13.40 2.86
N SER A 202 -13.52 14.70 2.94
CA SER A 202 -13.42 15.56 1.78
C SER A 202 -12.05 15.40 1.09
N VAL A 203 -12.05 15.33 -0.23
CA VAL A 203 -10.80 15.33 -1.03
C VAL A 203 -9.92 16.53 -0.67
N LYS A 204 -10.54 17.67 -0.37
CA LYS A 204 -9.84 18.86 0.08
C LYS A 204 -9.04 18.65 1.38
N GLN A 205 -9.51 17.81 2.31
CA GLN A 205 -8.79 17.51 3.57
C GLN A 205 -7.51 16.70 3.33
N ILE A 206 -7.40 16.00 2.20
CA ILE A 206 -6.20 15.28 1.82
C ILE A 206 -5.12 16.26 1.32
N TYR A 207 -5.51 17.25 0.50
CA TYR A 207 -4.58 18.19 -0.16
C TYR A 207 -4.32 19.50 0.61
N LEU A 208 -5.18 19.90 1.56
CA LEU A 208 -5.06 21.14 2.36
C LEU A 208 -4.61 20.88 3.78
#